data_80994a7eb8cdafce54fd7698f87baa25
#
_entry.id   80994a7eb8cdafce54fd7698f87baa25
#
_cell.length_a   1.000
_cell.length_b   1.000
_cell.length_c   1.000
_cell.angle_alpha   90.00
_cell.angle_beta   90.00
_cell.angle_gamma   90.00
#
_symmetry.space_group_name_H-M   'P 1'
#
loop_
_entity.id
_entity.type
_entity.pdbx_description
1 polymer ?
#
loop_
_entity_poly.entity_id
_entity_poly.type
_entity_poly.pdbx_seq_one_letter_code
_entity_poly.pdbx_strand_id
1 'polypeptide(L)'
;MKEYVNTFMRYRFLLGELVKKGIKLKYRRSYLGIIWSLLEPLLTMIVLTIVFGTLFGNKDRTFPVYILTGRLLYTFYSSATKAALKSVRANSAMIKKVYVPKYLYPLSSVLFNYVIFLISLIVLVPVGAVLGVEPTLYMLQIPIALILVFLLSYGCGMILATVSYTHLRAHETK
;
A
#
# COMPACT_ATOMS: atom_id res chain seq x y z
N MET A 1 -3.89 -21.17 18.95
CA MET A 1 -4.01 -20.90 17.50
C MET A 1 -5.46 -20.92 17.01
N LYS A 2 -6.27 -21.92 17.35
CA LYS A 2 -7.70 -22.01 16.91
C LYS A 2 -8.55 -20.79 17.30
N GLU A 3 -8.37 -20.22 18.49
CA GLU A 3 -9.12 -19.02 18.93
C GLU A 3 -8.82 -17.78 18.09
N TYR A 4 -7.55 -17.55 17.73
CA TYR A 4 -7.18 -16.41 16.87
C TYR A 4 -7.78 -16.53 15.46
N VAL A 5 -7.78 -17.75 14.90
CA VAL A 5 -8.40 -18.03 13.60
C VAL A 5 -9.91 -17.83 13.67
N ASN A 6 -10.59 -18.32 14.70
CA ASN A 6 -12.03 -18.12 14.90
C ASN A 6 -12.38 -16.65 15.07
N THR A 7 -11.58 -15.90 15.84
CA THR A 7 -11.75 -14.45 16.00
C THR A 7 -11.58 -13.73 14.67
N PHE A 8 -10.54 -14.06 13.89
CA PHE A 8 -10.33 -13.48 12.56
C PHE A 8 -11.50 -13.79 11.63
N MET A 9 -11.98 -15.03 11.59
CA MET A 9 -13.12 -15.44 10.77
C MET A 9 -14.40 -14.68 11.14
N ARG A 10 -14.63 -14.43 12.43
CA ARG A 10 -15.77 -13.65 12.92
C ARG A 10 -15.74 -12.20 12.44
N TYR A 11 -14.54 -11.60 12.35
CA TYR A 11 -14.39 -10.19 11.97
C TYR A 11 -14.02 -9.99 10.50
N ARG A 12 -13.94 -11.06 9.67
CA ARG A 12 -13.59 -10.95 8.24
C ARG A 12 -14.50 -10.02 7.46
N PHE A 13 -15.80 -10.02 7.77
CA PHE A 13 -16.78 -9.15 7.14
C PHE A 13 -16.48 -7.67 7.46
N LEU A 14 -16.24 -7.36 8.74
CA LEU A 14 -15.88 -6.03 9.17
C LEU A 14 -14.57 -5.54 8.51
N LEU A 15 -13.57 -6.43 8.41
CA LEU A 15 -12.33 -6.13 7.72
C LEU A 15 -12.58 -5.74 6.26
N GLY A 16 -13.42 -6.50 5.55
CA GLY A 16 -13.83 -6.20 4.18
C GLY A 16 -14.51 -4.85 4.05
N GLU A 17 -15.44 -4.52 4.96
CA GLU A 17 -16.12 -3.23 4.97
C GLU A 17 -15.18 -2.05 5.29
N LEU A 18 -14.20 -2.24 6.18
CA LEU A 18 -13.18 -1.22 6.45
C LEU A 18 -12.30 -0.97 5.23
N VAL A 19 -11.90 -2.03 4.50
CA VAL A 19 -11.14 -1.92 3.24
C VAL A 19 -11.95 -1.19 2.17
N LYS A 20 -13.19 -1.61 1.94
CA LYS A 20 -14.11 -0.94 0.99
C LYS A 20 -14.30 0.54 1.33
N LYS A 21 -14.51 0.85 2.62
CA LYS A 21 -14.62 2.23 3.11
C LYS A 21 -13.35 3.02 2.79
N GLY A 22 -12.15 2.44 3.01
CA GLY A 22 -10.87 3.07 2.70
C GLY A 22 -10.76 3.43 1.21
N ILE A 23 -11.07 2.48 0.33
CA ILE A 23 -11.06 2.66 -1.13
C ILE A 23 -12.09 3.73 -1.53
N LYS A 24 -13.33 3.62 -1.02
CA LYS A 24 -14.40 4.58 -1.32
C LYS A 24 -14.06 6.01 -0.88
N LEU A 25 -13.43 6.18 0.28
CA LEU A 25 -13.02 7.49 0.78
C LEU A 25 -11.90 8.10 -0.08
N LYS A 26 -10.95 7.29 -0.57
CA LYS A 26 -9.86 7.77 -1.43
C LYS A 26 -10.38 8.30 -2.76
N TYR A 27 -11.37 7.62 -3.35
CA TYR A 27 -11.88 7.94 -4.69
C TYR A 27 -13.24 8.65 -4.71
N ARG A 28 -13.80 9.00 -3.52
CA ARG A 28 -15.14 9.57 -3.38
C ARG A 28 -15.32 10.91 -4.08
N ARG A 29 -14.26 11.69 -4.25
CA ARG A 29 -14.36 13.09 -4.68
C ARG A 29 -14.21 13.31 -6.19
N SER A 30 -13.69 12.34 -6.95
CA SER A 30 -13.50 12.53 -8.40
C SER A 30 -13.06 11.25 -9.10
N TYR A 31 -13.64 10.96 -10.25
CA TYR A 31 -13.10 10.01 -11.23
C TYR A 31 -11.69 10.40 -11.71
N LEU A 32 -11.41 11.71 -11.73
CA LEU A 32 -10.07 12.25 -11.97
C LEU A 32 -9.04 11.73 -10.98
N GLY A 33 -9.43 11.46 -9.72
CA GLY A 33 -8.53 10.93 -8.69
C GLY A 33 -8.02 9.53 -9.00
N ILE A 34 -8.83 8.68 -9.66
CA ILE A 34 -8.39 7.35 -10.12
C ILE A 34 -7.38 7.50 -11.25
N ILE A 35 -7.70 8.31 -12.24
CA ILE A 35 -6.79 8.58 -13.38
C ILE A 35 -5.49 9.20 -12.88
N TRP A 36 -5.57 10.15 -11.94
CA TRP A 36 -4.39 10.78 -11.36
C TRP A 36 -3.50 9.80 -10.61
N SER A 37 -4.07 8.86 -9.87
CA SER A 37 -3.30 7.85 -9.14
C SER A 37 -2.53 6.88 -10.04
N LEU A 38 -2.95 6.74 -11.30
CA LEU A 38 -2.23 5.98 -12.33
C LEU A 38 -1.24 6.86 -13.10
N LEU A 39 -1.60 8.13 -13.33
CA LEU A 39 -0.78 9.08 -14.07
C LEU A 39 0.46 9.54 -13.27
N GLU A 40 0.29 9.77 -11.95
CA GLU A 40 1.37 10.22 -11.07
C GLU A 40 2.63 9.32 -11.11
N PRO A 41 2.53 7.98 -10.99
CA PRO A 41 3.68 7.09 -11.12
C PRO A 41 4.33 7.16 -12.51
N LEU A 42 3.53 7.30 -13.59
CA LEU A 42 4.04 7.42 -14.97
C LEU A 42 4.82 8.71 -15.16
N LEU A 43 4.28 9.84 -14.74
CA LEU A 43 4.96 11.14 -14.83
C LEU A 43 6.25 11.13 -14.02
N THR A 44 6.22 10.56 -12.81
CA THR A 44 7.41 10.42 -11.96
C THR A 44 8.46 9.52 -12.62
N MET A 45 8.04 8.43 -13.27
CA MET A 45 8.92 7.54 -14.03
C MET A 45 9.62 8.31 -15.15
N ILE A 46 8.89 9.11 -15.95
CA ILE A 46 9.44 9.90 -17.05
C ILE A 46 10.51 10.87 -16.52
N VAL A 47 10.16 11.64 -15.49
CA VAL A 47 11.08 12.62 -14.88
C VAL A 47 12.34 11.94 -14.34
N LEU A 48 12.19 10.87 -13.56
CA LEU A 48 13.33 10.17 -12.99
C LEU A 48 14.17 9.48 -14.07
N THR A 49 13.55 8.96 -15.12
CA THR A 49 14.28 8.36 -16.24
C THR A 49 15.16 9.40 -16.96
N ILE A 50 14.64 10.61 -17.19
CA ILE A 50 15.42 11.70 -17.81
C ILE A 50 16.57 12.09 -16.87
N VAL A 51 16.27 12.35 -15.59
CA VAL A 51 17.27 12.78 -14.61
C VAL A 51 18.38 11.75 -14.44
N PHE A 52 18.01 10.51 -14.13
CA PHE A 52 19.01 9.46 -13.89
C PHE A 52 19.67 8.96 -15.18
N GLY A 53 18.96 8.96 -16.31
CA GLY A 53 19.53 8.64 -17.60
C GLY A 53 20.63 9.63 -18.00
N THR A 54 20.41 10.93 -17.77
CA THR A 54 21.42 11.97 -18.05
C THR A 54 22.59 11.95 -17.07
N LEU A 55 22.31 11.77 -15.77
CA LEU A 55 23.35 11.79 -14.72
C LEU A 55 24.26 10.56 -14.77
N PHE A 56 23.68 9.38 -14.99
CA PHE A 56 24.44 8.11 -14.97
C PHE A 56 24.76 7.58 -16.37
N GLY A 57 24.36 8.28 -17.43
CA GLY A 57 24.61 7.88 -18.81
C GLY A 57 23.92 6.56 -19.20
N ASN A 58 22.91 6.14 -18.45
CA ASN A 58 22.22 4.88 -18.71
C ASN A 58 21.30 5.03 -19.94
N LYS A 59 21.62 4.27 -20.99
CA LYS A 59 20.88 4.22 -22.27
C LYS A 59 20.01 2.96 -22.40
N ASP A 60 19.88 2.17 -21.32
CA ASP A 60 19.08 0.96 -21.36
C ASP A 60 17.60 1.30 -21.55
N ARG A 61 16.99 0.71 -22.56
CA ARG A 61 15.57 0.91 -22.90
C ARG A 61 14.62 0.44 -21.82
N THR A 62 15.03 -0.53 -20.99
CA THR A 62 14.23 -1.11 -19.92
C THR A 62 14.36 -0.34 -18.59
N PHE A 63 15.31 0.60 -18.51
CA PHE A 63 15.55 1.40 -17.30
C PHE A 63 14.32 2.11 -16.73
N PRO A 64 13.40 2.69 -17.55
CA PRO A 64 12.16 3.28 -17.03
C PRO A 64 11.28 2.28 -16.28
N VAL A 65 11.22 1.02 -16.73
CA VAL A 65 10.44 -0.04 -16.05
C VAL A 65 11.01 -0.34 -14.69
N TYR A 66 12.34 -0.39 -14.57
CA TYR A 66 13.02 -0.57 -13.29
C TYR A 66 12.68 0.55 -12.30
N ILE A 67 12.73 1.82 -12.74
CA ILE A 67 12.36 2.99 -11.94
C ILE A 67 10.89 2.91 -11.51
N LEU A 68 9.99 2.59 -12.44
CA LEU A 68 8.55 2.50 -12.17
C LEU A 68 8.26 1.42 -11.11
N THR A 69 8.87 0.25 -11.26
CA THR A 69 8.71 -0.86 -10.31
C THR A 69 9.17 -0.48 -8.91
N GLY A 70 10.37 0.07 -8.78
CA GLY A 70 10.90 0.53 -7.49
C GLY A 70 10.02 1.63 -6.87
N ARG A 71 9.53 2.57 -7.69
CA ARG A 71 8.64 3.64 -7.25
C ARG A 71 7.30 3.13 -6.75
N LEU A 72 6.68 2.17 -7.43
CA LEU A 72 5.41 1.57 -7.02
C LEU A 72 5.55 0.83 -5.69
N LEU A 73 6.60 0.01 -5.53
CA LEU A 73 6.89 -0.70 -4.28
C LEU A 73 7.11 0.27 -3.11
N TYR A 74 7.94 1.30 -3.30
CA TYR A 74 8.19 2.32 -2.29
C TYR A 74 6.93 3.10 -1.92
N THR A 75 6.13 3.49 -2.91
CA THR A 75 4.88 4.24 -2.69
C THR A 75 3.88 3.41 -1.88
N PHE A 76 3.76 2.11 -2.20
CA PHE A 76 2.93 1.20 -1.42
C PHE A 76 3.41 1.12 0.03
N TYR A 77 4.68 0.79 0.25
CA TYR A 77 5.26 0.66 1.59
C TYR A 77 5.04 1.95 2.43
N SER A 78 5.40 3.10 1.88
CA SER A 78 5.27 4.39 2.54
C SER A 78 3.81 4.76 2.84
N SER A 79 2.89 4.53 1.89
CA SER A 79 1.46 4.83 2.07
C SER A 79 0.79 3.87 3.06
N ALA A 80 1.10 2.58 2.98
CA ALA A 80 0.55 1.56 3.87
C ALA A 80 0.98 1.78 5.33
N THR A 81 2.27 2.03 5.57
CA THR A 81 2.80 2.28 6.91
C THR A 81 2.27 3.58 7.51
N LYS A 82 2.21 4.67 6.73
CA LYS A 82 1.61 5.94 7.16
C LYS A 82 0.11 5.82 7.47
N ALA A 83 -0.62 5.04 6.67
CA ALA A 83 -2.04 4.80 6.92
C ALA A 83 -2.27 3.93 8.16
N ALA A 84 -1.45 2.90 8.37
CA ALA A 84 -1.48 2.06 9.55
C ALA A 84 -1.19 2.85 10.83
N LEU A 85 -0.17 3.72 10.83
CA LEU A 85 0.17 4.61 11.93
C LEU A 85 -1.04 5.44 12.40
N LYS A 86 -1.82 5.97 11.47
CA LYS A 86 -2.98 6.84 11.74
C LYS A 86 -4.27 6.07 11.98
N SER A 87 -4.31 4.77 11.70
CA SER A 87 -5.53 3.96 11.60
C SER A 87 -6.33 3.89 12.91
N VAL A 88 -5.66 3.69 14.03
CA VAL A 88 -6.30 3.57 15.35
C VAL A 88 -6.93 4.90 15.76
N ARG A 89 -6.22 6.01 15.56
CA ARG A 89 -6.73 7.35 15.85
C ARG A 89 -7.92 7.72 14.96
N ALA A 90 -7.82 7.45 13.66
CA ALA A 90 -8.89 7.75 12.69
C ALA A 90 -10.20 6.99 12.96
N ASN A 91 -10.11 5.84 13.65
CA ASN A 91 -11.25 5.01 14.01
C ASN A 91 -11.59 5.04 15.51
N SER A 92 -11.05 6.00 16.26
CA SER A 92 -11.26 6.11 17.72
C SER A 92 -12.73 6.17 18.14
N ALA A 93 -13.57 6.87 17.38
CA ALA A 93 -15.00 6.95 17.63
C ALA A 93 -15.71 5.59 17.51
N MET A 94 -15.25 4.71 16.62
CA MET A 94 -15.77 3.35 16.45
C MET A 94 -15.27 2.43 17.56
N ILE A 95 -14.00 2.57 17.94
CA ILE A 95 -13.37 1.78 19.02
C ILE A 95 -14.08 2.01 20.36
N LYS A 96 -14.58 3.22 20.61
CA LYS A 96 -15.31 3.56 21.85
C LYS A 96 -16.73 2.97 21.89
N LYS A 97 -17.33 2.64 20.74
CA LYS A 97 -18.73 2.18 20.63
C LYS A 97 -18.86 0.67 20.53
N VAL A 98 -17.88 -0.02 19.95
CA VAL A 98 -17.95 -1.45 19.67
C VAL A 98 -16.62 -2.10 20.03
N TYR A 99 -16.68 -3.22 20.74
CA TYR A 99 -15.49 -4.01 21.04
C TYR A 99 -15.02 -4.74 19.79
N VAL A 100 -13.95 -4.20 19.19
CA VAL A 100 -13.29 -4.76 18.00
C VAL A 100 -11.80 -4.88 18.29
N PRO A 101 -11.15 -6.01 17.96
CA PRO A 101 -9.71 -6.15 18.14
C PRO A 101 -8.95 -5.04 17.40
N LYS A 102 -8.10 -4.31 18.13
CA LYS A 102 -7.44 -3.08 17.62
C LYS A 102 -6.54 -3.32 16.42
N TYR A 103 -5.99 -4.54 16.26
CA TYR A 103 -5.11 -4.90 15.14
C TYR A 103 -5.82 -4.88 13.78
N LEU A 104 -7.16 -4.96 13.75
CA LEU A 104 -7.94 -4.93 12.51
C LEU A 104 -7.85 -3.58 11.79
N TYR A 105 -7.68 -2.48 12.51
CA TYR A 105 -7.59 -1.15 11.91
C TYR A 105 -6.29 -0.92 11.13
N PRO A 106 -5.08 -1.20 11.68
CA PRO A 106 -3.86 -1.17 10.89
C PRO A 106 -3.89 -2.17 9.73
N LEU A 107 -4.38 -3.40 9.97
CA LEU A 107 -4.50 -4.42 8.94
C LEU A 107 -5.40 -3.96 7.77
N SER A 108 -6.58 -3.39 8.07
CA SER A 108 -7.46 -2.86 7.03
C SER A 108 -6.82 -1.74 6.23
N SER A 109 -6.01 -0.89 6.88
CA SER A 109 -5.30 0.21 6.24
C SER A 109 -4.19 -0.27 5.31
N VAL A 110 -3.46 -1.31 5.70
CA VAL A 110 -2.45 -1.94 4.83
C VAL A 110 -3.12 -2.64 3.66
N LEU A 111 -4.18 -3.42 3.92
CA LEU A 111 -4.91 -4.16 2.88
C LEU A 111 -5.51 -3.22 1.82
N PHE A 112 -6.14 -2.10 2.21
CA PHE A 112 -6.70 -1.21 1.22
C PHE A 112 -5.61 -0.55 0.34
N ASN A 113 -4.45 -0.18 0.93
CA ASN A 113 -3.32 0.31 0.15
C ASN A 113 -2.72 -0.77 -0.75
N TYR A 114 -2.74 -2.04 -0.30
CA TYR A 114 -2.29 -3.17 -1.10
C TYR A 114 -3.17 -3.39 -2.34
N VAL A 115 -4.49 -3.30 -2.18
CA VAL A 115 -5.42 -3.36 -3.33
C VAL A 115 -5.13 -2.24 -4.34
N ILE A 116 -4.90 -1.01 -3.87
CA ILE A 116 -4.54 0.11 -4.75
C ILE A 116 -3.21 -0.15 -5.45
N PHE A 117 -2.23 -0.67 -4.73
CA PHE A 117 -0.93 -1.04 -5.30
C PHE A 117 -1.07 -2.11 -6.40
N LEU A 118 -1.89 -3.16 -6.18
CA LEU A 118 -2.16 -4.18 -7.20
C LEU A 118 -2.80 -3.57 -8.46
N ILE A 119 -3.73 -2.62 -8.30
CA ILE A 119 -4.32 -1.87 -9.43
C ILE A 119 -3.23 -1.06 -10.15
N SER A 120 -2.32 -0.42 -9.40
CA SER A 120 -1.22 0.35 -9.99
C SER A 120 -0.22 -0.51 -10.75
N LEU A 121 -0.04 -1.78 -10.37
CA LEU A 121 0.80 -2.72 -11.12
C LEU A 121 0.25 -3.04 -12.52
N ILE A 122 -1.06 -2.87 -12.76
CA ILE A 122 -1.65 -3.05 -14.10
C ILE A 122 -1.00 -2.08 -15.11
N VAL A 123 -0.58 -0.90 -14.65
CA VAL A 123 0.11 0.09 -15.50
C VAL A 123 1.51 -0.37 -15.92
N LEU A 124 2.15 -1.21 -15.10
CA LEU A 124 3.50 -1.73 -15.40
C LEU A 124 3.51 -2.62 -16.65
N VAL A 125 2.42 -3.38 -16.87
CA VAL A 125 2.32 -4.33 -17.99
C VAL A 125 2.42 -3.64 -19.36
N PRO A 126 1.57 -2.64 -19.69
CA PRO A 126 1.67 -1.95 -20.99
C PRO A 126 2.98 -1.16 -21.12
N VAL A 127 3.50 -0.57 -20.05
CA VAL A 127 4.79 0.14 -20.09
C VAL A 127 5.92 -0.83 -20.42
N GLY A 128 5.96 -1.99 -19.78
CA GLY A 128 6.94 -3.04 -20.07
C GLY A 128 6.86 -3.55 -21.52
N ALA A 129 5.64 -3.78 -22.01
CA ALA A 129 5.40 -4.24 -23.39
C ALA A 129 5.90 -3.21 -24.43
N VAL A 130 5.62 -1.92 -24.23
CA VAL A 130 6.07 -0.84 -25.13
C VAL A 130 7.59 -0.71 -25.13
N LEU A 131 8.23 -0.91 -23.99
CA LEU A 131 9.67 -0.79 -23.85
C LEU A 131 10.43 -2.07 -24.21
N GLY A 132 9.72 -3.14 -24.60
CA GLY A 132 10.32 -4.38 -25.09
C GLY A 132 10.84 -5.28 -23.98
N VAL A 133 10.24 -5.26 -22.81
CA VAL A 133 10.54 -6.20 -21.74
C VAL A 133 9.97 -7.57 -22.11
N GLU A 134 10.86 -8.54 -22.34
CA GLU A 134 10.45 -9.90 -22.65
C GLU A 134 9.99 -10.64 -21.39
N PRO A 135 8.84 -11.37 -21.43
CA PRO A 135 8.41 -12.18 -20.34
C PRO A 135 9.38 -13.34 -20.09
N THR A 136 10.00 -13.36 -18.93
CA THR A 136 10.98 -14.37 -18.53
C THR A 136 10.40 -15.23 -17.38
N LEU A 137 10.87 -16.46 -17.24
CA LEU A 137 10.48 -17.36 -16.14
C LEU A 137 10.67 -16.74 -14.74
N TYR A 138 11.60 -15.78 -14.60
CA TYR A 138 11.78 -15.01 -13.36
C TYR A 138 10.55 -14.19 -12.94
N MET A 139 9.63 -13.89 -13.85
CA MET A 139 8.34 -13.25 -13.48
C MET A 139 7.49 -14.10 -12.55
N LEU A 140 7.73 -15.41 -12.50
CA LEU A 140 7.08 -16.31 -11.53
C LEU A 140 7.45 -15.98 -10.08
N GLN A 141 8.52 -15.22 -9.85
CA GLN A 141 8.93 -14.76 -8.51
C GLN A 141 8.17 -13.51 -8.04
N ILE A 142 7.44 -12.82 -8.93
CA ILE A 142 6.68 -11.61 -8.59
C ILE A 142 5.71 -11.83 -7.42
N PRO A 143 4.90 -12.93 -7.38
CA PRO A 143 4.01 -13.16 -6.24
C PRO A 143 4.74 -13.26 -4.89
N ILE A 144 5.93 -13.84 -4.88
CA ILE A 144 6.75 -13.95 -3.66
C ILE A 144 7.17 -12.55 -3.18
N ALA A 145 7.65 -11.71 -4.10
CA ALA A 145 8.01 -10.32 -3.79
C ALA A 145 6.81 -9.50 -3.29
N LEU A 146 5.63 -9.70 -3.88
CA LEU A 146 4.39 -9.04 -3.46
C LEU A 146 3.97 -9.44 -2.03
N ILE A 147 4.09 -10.72 -1.69
CA ILE A 147 3.82 -11.23 -0.34
C ILE A 147 4.83 -10.65 0.66
N LEU A 148 6.11 -10.65 0.32
CA LEU A 148 7.16 -10.14 1.20
C LEU A 148 6.99 -8.64 1.50
N VAL A 149 6.70 -7.82 0.48
CA VAL A 149 6.50 -6.38 0.68
C VAL A 149 5.21 -6.10 1.48
N PHE A 150 4.17 -6.94 1.31
CA PHE A 150 2.97 -6.87 2.13
C PHE A 150 3.28 -7.17 3.60
N LEU A 151 3.98 -8.27 3.89
CA LEU A 151 4.35 -8.67 5.24
C LEU A 151 5.24 -7.62 5.92
N LEU A 152 6.22 -7.09 5.19
CA LEU A 152 7.08 -6.00 5.67
C LEU A 152 6.26 -4.76 6.04
N SER A 153 5.37 -4.32 5.13
CA SER A 153 4.53 -3.14 5.36
C SER A 153 3.57 -3.34 6.52
N TYR A 154 3.01 -4.55 6.67
CA TYR A 154 2.12 -4.88 7.77
C TYR A 154 2.87 -4.91 9.11
N GLY A 155 4.03 -5.57 9.17
CA GLY A 155 4.86 -5.64 10.39
C GLY A 155 5.29 -4.24 10.87
N CYS A 156 5.88 -3.44 9.98
CA CYS A 156 6.25 -2.06 10.28
C CYS A 156 5.03 -1.21 10.66
N GLY A 157 3.92 -1.36 9.93
CA GLY A 157 2.68 -0.65 10.20
C GLY A 157 2.09 -0.95 11.57
N MET A 158 2.14 -2.21 12.02
CA MET A 158 1.69 -2.63 13.36
C MET A 158 2.54 -2.03 14.47
N ILE A 159 3.87 -2.06 14.34
CA ILE A 159 4.79 -1.45 15.30
C ILE A 159 4.50 0.04 15.43
N LEU A 160 4.43 0.75 14.31
CA LEU A 160 4.17 2.20 14.29
C LEU A 160 2.79 2.56 14.86
N ALA A 161 1.75 1.77 14.57
CA ALA A 161 0.41 1.97 15.11
C ALA A 161 0.38 1.82 16.63
N THR A 162 1.11 0.83 17.17
CA THR A 162 1.20 0.58 18.60
C THR A 162 1.91 1.72 19.32
N VAL A 163 3.07 2.16 18.81
CA VAL A 163 3.84 3.30 19.34
C VAL A 163 3.00 4.57 19.35
N SER A 164 2.31 4.86 18.23
CA SER A 164 1.44 6.04 18.12
C SER A 164 0.30 6.03 19.13
N TYR A 165 -0.30 4.85 19.39
CA TYR A 165 -1.37 4.70 20.35
C TYR A 165 -0.90 4.91 21.80
N THR A 166 0.24 4.35 22.19
CA THR A 166 0.80 4.48 23.53
C THR A 166 1.22 5.91 23.84
N HIS A 167 1.83 6.60 22.87
CA HIS A 167 2.25 7.99 23.03
C HIS A 167 1.06 8.94 23.23
N LEU A 168 -0.02 8.74 22.50
CA LEU A 168 -1.25 9.54 22.65
C LEU A 168 -1.92 9.34 24.02
N ARG A 169 -1.98 8.10 24.50
CA ARG A 169 -2.55 7.80 25.81
C ARG A 169 -1.78 8.46 26.95
N ALA A 170 -0.47 8.55 26.83
CA ALA A 170 0.38 9.23 27.82
C ALA A 170 0.13 10.75 27.89
N HIS A 171 -0.35 11.37 26.80
CA HIS A 171 -0.73 12.79 26.78
C HIS A 171 -2.16 13.06 27.25
N GLU A 172 -3.08 12.09 27.12
CA GLU A 172 -4.46 12.25 27.61
C GLU A 172 -4.61 12.02 29.12
N THR A 173 -3.60 11.42 29.76
CA THR A 173 -3.60 11.13 31.23
C THR A 173 -2.82 12.17 32.06
N LYS A 174 -2.31 13.22 31.43
CA LYS A 174 -1.78 14.42 32.10
C LYS A 174 -2.78 15.58 32.04
#